data_a848d03f495e23f5bdec2272b15c00c2
#
_entry.id   a848d03f495e23f5bdec2272b15c00c2
#
_cell.length_a   1.000
_cell.length_b   1.000
_cell.length_c   1.000
_cell.angle_alpha   90.00
_cell.angle_beta   90.00
_cell.angle_gamma   90.00
#
_symmetry.space_group_name_H-M   'P 1'
#
loop_
_entity.id
_entity.type
_entity.pdbx_description
1 polymer ?
#
loop_
_entity_poly.entity_id
_entity_poly.type
_entity_poly.pdbx_seq_one_letter_code
_entity_poly.pdbx_strand_id
1 'polypeptide(L)'
;MQRPGLLILDGDETARGQMRWAFSRDYDVFEAATRSEAVKIAGSGQVPVGIMDLGLPPMPFEATEGIRAVRDILSVNPLFKAVVVTGLDERDDALRAIDMGAFDFFTKPVAIEDVRLTVKRAVHTYMLQVESMGGQPGAAWPGELIGLSQPMQEVFSTVRKLAEVNIPVLIRGESGTGRETLARAVHRISSRHSMPFVKVACDSMPEPVLDAGLFGTGADEGRTEKKGWLELADGGTLYLEEAGMLSPAIQKKLLKRLFGRCQDKQASGVRSCPDARIISSSTSDLKAMVRAGEFSEELCNRLGIITLTLPPLRDRSEDIYMLALYFLKKYSKELARPVLGFAPGAAEAMAEYGWPGNVREMENRIKRTVALSRKKEISAEDLAIPAGTGAADNGPSSLTDTREAFRKRMINEVLTRNFGNVTRTANELGISRQYLSRLIARFKITVIR
;
A
#
# COMPACT_ATOMS: atom_id res chain seq x y z
N MET A 1 1.19 0.78 27.24
CA MET A 1 0.15 1.32 26.35
C MET A 1 -1.20 0.87 26.89
N GLN A 2 -2.17 1.76 26.97
CA GLN A 2 -3.53 1.43 27.40
C GLN A 2 -4.20 0.63 26.30
N ARG A 3 -4.83 -0.49 26.63
CA ARG A 3 -5.53 -1.33 25.65
C ARG A 3 -6.76 -0.57 25.13
N PRO A 4 -7.09 -0.65 23.83
CA PRO A 4 -8.30 -0.03 23.32
C PRO A 4 -9.55 -0.73 23.86
N GLY A 5 -10.60 0.03 24.12
CA GLY A 5 -11.89 -0.50 24.56
C GLY A 5 -12.61 -1.24 23.42
N LEU A 6 -13.23 -2.37 23.71
CA LEU A 6 -14.08 -3.15 22.79
C LEU A 6 -15.42 -3.45 23.45
N LEU A 7 -16.52 -3.01 22.84
CA LEU A 7 -17.88 -3.36 23.26
C LEU A 7 -18.28 -4.72 22.65
N ILE A 8 -18.84 -5.59 23.47
CA ILE A 8 -19.53 -6.81 23.02
C ILE A 8 -21.00 -6.69 23.40
N LEU A 9 -21.86 -6.61 22.40
CA LEU A 9 -23.30 -6.55 22.56
C LEU A 9 -23.93 -7.83 22.01
N ASP A 10 -24.41 -8.70 22.87
CA ASP A 10 -25.11 -9.94 22.53
C ASP A 10 -26.10 -10.27 23.62
N GLY A 11 -27.30 -10.74 23.30
CA GLY A 11 -28.32 -11.16 24.25
C GLY A 11 -27.95 -12.43 25.02
N ASP A 12 -27.13 -13.32 24.41
CA ASP A 12 -26.70 -14.59 24.98
C ASP A 12 -25.44 -14.42 25.85
N GLU A 13 -25.55 -14.77 27.13
CA GLU A 13 -24.46 -14.71 28.10
C GLU A 13 -23.28 -15.62 27.72
N THR A 14 -23.58 -16.79 27.15
CA THR A 14 -22.55 -17.76 26.73
C THR A 14 -21.74 -17.20 25.55
N ALA A 15 -22.41 -16.63 24.55
CA ALA A 15 -21.79 -16.02 23.41
C ALA A 15 -20.92 -14.80 23.81
N ARG A 16 -21.44 -13.94 24.72
CA ARG A 16 -20.66 -12.83 25.29
C ARG A 16 -19.39 -13.31 25.97
N GLY A 17 -19.52 -14.36 26.83
CA GLY A 17 -18.38 -14.94 27.56
C GLY A 17 -17.31 -15.50 26.64
N GLN A 18 -17.67 -16.18 25.54
CA GLN A 18 -16.75 -16.69 24.55
C GLN A 18 -16.01 -15.55 23.81
N MET A 19 -16.73 -14.53 23.38
CA MET A 19 -16.15 -13.35 22.73
C MET A 19 -15.23 -12.59 23.71
N ARG A 20 -15.64 -12.38 24.95
CA ARG A 20 -14.78 -11.78 25.98
C ARG A 20 -13.46 -12.54 26.13
N TRP A 21 -13.52 -13.85 26.27
CA TRP A 21 -12.32 -14.68 26.40
C TRP A 21 -11.40 -14.53 25.18
N ALA A 22 -11.96 -14.52 23.98
CA ALA A 22 -11.22 -14.40 22.73
C ALA A 22 -10.50 -13.05 22.57
N PHE A 23 -11.08 -11.95 23.09
CA PHE A 23 -10.56 -10.59 22.88
C PHE A 23 -9.89 -9.97 24.10
N SER A 24 -10.02 -10.51 25.31
CA SER A 24 -9.49 -9.95 26.57
C SER A 24 -7.96 -9.81 26.59
N ARG A 25 -7.25 -10.54 25.75
CA ARG A 25 -5.79 -10.44 25.65
C ARG A 25 -5.34 -9.11 25.02
N ASP A 26 -6.10 -8.62 24.04
CA ASP A 26 -5.71 -7.50 23.17
C ASP A 26 -6.50 -6.23 23.48
N TYR A 27 -7.68 -6.34 24.14
CA TYR A 27 -8.63 -5.25 24.37
C TYR A 27 -9.13 -5.19 25.81
N ASP A 28 -9.53 -3.99 26.26
CA ASP A 28 -10.34 -3.81 27.45
C ASP A 28 -11.81 -4.03 27.06
N VAL A 29 -12.36 -5.20 27.42
CA VAL A 29 -13.68 -5.65 26.95
C VAL A 29 -14.78 -5.13 27.84
N PHE A 30 -15.78 -4.48 27.24
CA PHE A 30 -17.02 -4.01 27.87
C PHE A 30 -18.19 -4.83 27.33
N GLU A 31 -19.01 -5.36 28.22
CA GLU A 31 -20.14 -6.22 27.87
C GLU A 31 -21.47 -5.48 28.04
N ALA A 32 -22.39 -5.72 27.12
CA ALA A 32 -23.76 -5.26 27.18
C ALA A 32 -24.70 -6.37 26.72
N ALA A 33 -25.80 -6.57 27.43
CA ALA A 33 -26.87 -7.51 27.09
C ALA A 33 -28.03 -6.80 26.37
N THR A 34 -28.11 -5.49 26.48
CA THR A 34 -29.24 -4.68 26.01
C THR A 34 -28.74 -3.46 25.21
N ARG A 35 -29.63 -2.95 24.32
CA ARG A 35 -29.38 -1.71 23.57
C ARG A 35 -29.04 -0.54 24.48
N SER A 36 -29.76 -0.37 25.60
CA SER A 36 -29.55 0.79 26.47
C SER A 36 -28.20 0.78 27.18
N GLU A 37 -27.71 -0.40 27.56
CA GLU A 37 -26.35 -0.56 28.11
C GLU A 37 -25.28 -0.24 27.06
N ALA A 38 -25.42 -0.79 25.85
CA ALA A 38 -24.50 -0.57 24.77
C ALA A 38 -24.39 0.92 24.39
N VAL A 39 -25.49 1.65 24.31
CA VAL A 39 -25.50 3.09 24.03
C VAL A 39 -24.79 3.89 25.13
N LYS A 40 -24.99 3.55 26.40
CA LYS A 40 -24.26 4.19 27.51
C LYS A 40 -22.74 3.96 27.42
N ILE A 41 -22.33 2.72 27.16
CA ILE A 41 -20.91 2.36 27.04
C ILE A 41 -20.28 3.08 25.85
N ALA A 42 -20.90 3.04 24.70
CA ALA A 42 -20.40 3.70 23.49
C ALA A 42 -20.34 5.24 23.63
N GLY A 43 -21.27 5.83 24.39
CA GLY A 43 -21.32 7.26 24.68
C GLY A 43 -20.26 7.74 25.67
N SER A 44 -19.59 6.85 26.41
CA SER A 44 -18.51 7.21 27.33
C SER A 44 -17.24 7.75 26.65
N GLY A 45 -17.12 7.54 25.33
CA GLY A 45 -15.93 7.93 24.55
C GLY A 45 -14.71 7.01 24.76
N GLN A 46 -14.80 6.01 25.65
CA GLN A 46 -13.70 5.08 25.96
C GLN A 46 -13.65 3.88 25.00
N VAL A 47 -14.74 3.61 24.27
CA VAL A 47 -14.90 2.43 23.43
C VAL A 47 -15.04 2.81 21.96
N PRO A 48 -13.98 2.59 21.16
CA PRO A 48 -13.96 2.94 19.74
C PRO A 48 -14.74 1.98 18.83
N VAL A 49 -14.88 0.71 19.24
CA VAL A 49 -15.36 -0.39 18.38
C VAL A 49 -16.29 -1.30 19.19
N GLY A 50 -17.28 -1.90 18.51
CA GLY A 50 -18.12 -2.92 19.11
C GLY A 50 -18.45 -4.05 18.15
N ILE A 51 -18.49 -5.27 18.71
CA ILE A 51 -19.07 -6.46 18.08
C ILE A 51 -20.52 -6.53 18.56
N MET A 52 -21.46 -6.53 17.62
CA MET A 52 -22.87 -6.34 17.92
C MET A 52 -23.70 -7.43 17.27
N ASP A 53 -24.41 -8.24 18.09
CA ASP A 53 -25.47 -9.11 17.59
C ASP A 53 -26.72 -8.28 17.23
N LEU A 54 -27.43 -8.69 16.17
CA LEU A 54 -28.71 -8.06 15.80
C LEU A 54 -29.88 -8.64 16.59
N GLY A 55 -29.80 -9.91 17.00
CA GLY A 55 -30.82 -10.61 17.79
C GLY A 55 -30.81 -10.23 19.27
N LEU A 56 -31.40 -9.11 19.65
CA LEU A 56 -31.38 -8.60 21.02
C LEU A 56 -32.72 -8.74 21.72
N PRO A 57 -32.74 -8.90 23.04
CA PRO A 57 -33.97 -8.83 23.82
C PRO A 57 -34.70 -7.49 23.62
N PRO A 58 -36.06 -7.46 23.60
CA PRO A 58 -37.00 -8.56 23.90
C PRO A 58 -37.31 -9.48 22.71
N MET A 59 -36.79 -9.24 21.52
CA MET A 59 -37.06 -10.01 20.31
C MET A 59 -35.76 -10.65 19.74
N PRO A 60 -35.23 -11.71 20.35
CA PRO A 60 -33.92 -12.27 19.99
C PRO A 60 -33.88 -12.95 18.63
N PHE A 61 -35.03 -13.16 17.99
CA PHE A 61 -35.17 -13.74 16.65
C PHE A 61 -35.42 -12.68 15.56
N GLU A 62 -35.40 -11.38 15.90
CA GLU A 62 -35.56 -10.27 14.98
C GLU A 62 -34.40 -9.30 15.08
N ALA A 63 -33.90 -8.84 13.94
CA ALA A 63 -32.81 -7.89 13.86
C ALA A 63 -33.17 -6.45 14.30
N THR A 64 -34.46 -6.19 14.58
CA THR A 64 -34.99 -4.84 14.79
C THR A 64 -34.30 -4.08 15.92
N GLU A 65 -34.06 -4.72 17.08
CA GLU A 65 -33.42 -4.05 18.21
C GLU A 65 -31.92 -3.87 18.02
N GLY A 66 -31.24 -4.81 17.37
CA GLY A 66 -29.83 -4.66 17.00
C GLY A 66 -29.59 -3.54 16.00
N ILE A 67 -30.44 -3.43 14.99
CA ILE A 67 -30.41 -2.33 14.02
C ILE A 67 -30.63 -0.97 14.70
N ARG A 68 -31.60 -0.89 15.65
CA ARG A 68 -31.82 0.30 16.47
C ARG A 68 -30.61 0.62 17.34
N ALA A 69 -29.94 -0.40 17.91
CA ALA A 69 -28.74 -0.22 18.69
C ALA A 69 -27.60 0.40 17.86
N VAL A 70 -27.36 -0.11 16.66
CA VAL A 70 -26.36 0.47 15.74
C VAL A 70 -26.65 1.94 15.47
N ARG A 71 -27.92 2.28 15.10
CA ARG A 71 -28.31 3.65 14.84
C ARG A 71 -28.13 4.56 16.06
N ASP A 72 -28.60 4.13 17.22
CA ASP A 72 -28.55 4.94 18.43
C ASP A 72 -27.10 5.16 18.90
N ILE A 73 -26.24 4.15 18.80
CA ILE A 73 -24.81 4.27 19.10
C ILE A 73 -24.15 5.25 18.13
N LEU A 74 -24.40 5.15 16.83
CA LEU A 74 -23.82 6.05 15.84
C LEU A 74 -24.35 7.49 15.98
N SER A 75 -25.56 7.68 16.52
CA SER A 75 -26.10 9.02 16.82
C SER A 75 -25.37 9.68 18.00
N VAL A 76 -24.95 8.90 19.03
CA VAL A 76 -24.23 9.39 20.21
C VAL A 76 -22.72 9.47 19.97
N ASN A 77 -22.20 8.52 19.21
CA ASN A 77 -20.77 8.48 18.84
C ASN A 77 -20.63 8.20 17.32
N PRO A 78 -20.63 9.24 16.50
CA PRO A 78 -20.56 9.09 15.03
C PRO A 78 -19.28 8.43 14.52
N LEU A 79 -18.22 8.39 15.34
CA LEU A 79 -16.95 7.76 14.99
C LEU A 79 -16.91 6.27 15.35
N PHE A 80 -17.83 5.79 16.16
CA PHE A 80 -17.88 4.39 16.61
C PHE A 80 -17.92 3.43 15.41
N LYS A 81 -17.19 2.33 15.52
CA LYS A 81 -17.14 1.29 14.49
C LYS A 81 -17.93 0.07 14.92
N ALA A 82 -19.14 -0.06 14.43
CA ALA A 82 -19.99 -1.20 14.68
C ALA A 82 -19.64 -2.36 13.74
N VAL A 83 -19.20 -3.49 14.28
CA VAL A 83 -19.04 -4.76 13.55
C VAL A 83 -20.23 -5.63 13.91
N VAL A 84 -21.09 -5.90 12.94
CA VAL A 84 -22.35 -6.62 13.16
C VAL A 84 -22.13 -8.12 12.98
N VAL A 85 -22.72 -8.93 13.86
CA VAL A 85 -22.76 -10.39 13.76
C VAL A 85 -24.23 -10.82 13.74
N THR A 86 -24.65 -11.62 12.77
CA THR A 86 -26.07 -11.95 12.56
C THR A 86 -26.29 -13.40 12.14
N GLY A 87 -27.51 -13.92 12.24
CA GLY A 87 -27.88 -15.25 11.78
C GLY A 87 -27.84 -15.40 10.24
N LEU A 88 -27.86 -16.66 9.76
CA LEU A 88 -27.79 -16.96 8.32
C LEU A 88 -28.98 -16.39 7.52
N ASP A 89 -30.16 -16.30 8.13
CA ASP A 89 -31.40 -15.83 7.46
C ASP A 89 -31.57 -14.32 7.49
N GLU A 90 -30.68 -13.57 8.15
CA GLU A 90 -30.79 -12.12 8.38
C GLU A 90 -29.80 -11.29 7.51
N ARG A 91 -29.40 -11.82 6.38
CA ARG A 91 -28.40 -11.16 5.50
C ARG A 91 -28.89 -9.78 4.98
N ASP A 92 -30.18 -9.63 4.75
CA ASP A 92 -30.77 -8.37 4.32
C ASP A 92 -30.73 -7.31 5.44
N ASP A 93 -30.87 -7.74 6.68
CA ASP A 93 -30.78 -6.86 7.86
C ASP A 93 -29.33 -6.44 8.15
N ALA A 94 -28.35 -7.31 7.87
CA ALA A 94 -26.93 -6.96 7.90
C ALA A 94 -26.59 -5.87 6.87
N LEU A 95 -27.13 -5.98 5.67
CA LEU A 95 -26.97 -4.93 4.62
C LEU A 95 -27.60 -3.60 5.03
N ARG A 96 -28.79 -3.64 5.66
CA ARG A 96 -29.41 -2.42 6.24
C ARG A 96 -28.54 -1.79 7.33
N ALA A 97 -27.86 -2.60 8.17
CA ALA A 97 -26.94 -2.08 9.17
C ALA A 97 -25.73 -1.37 8.52
N ILE A 98 -25.21 -1.90 7.41
CA ILE A 98 -24.14 -1.26 6.62
C ILE A 98 -24.63 0.08 6.02
N ASP A 99 -25.83 0.10 5.44
CA ASP A 99 -26.42 1.34 4.88
C ASP A 99 -26.60 2.43 5.95
N MET A 100 -26.81 2.04 7.21
CA MET A 100 -26.88 2.95 8.35
C MET A 100 -25.52 3.34 8.94
N GLY A 101 -24.42 2.83 8.42
CA GLY A 101 -23.07 3.21 8.83
C GLY A 101 -22.31 2.17 9.67
N ALA A 102 -22.80 0.93 9.80
CA ALA A 102 -22.01 -0.13 10.37
C ALA A 102 -20.70 -0.31 9.58
N PHE A 103 -19.62 -0.67 10.30
CA PHE A 103 -18.29 -0.79 9.70
C PHE A 103 -18.13 -2.04 8.85
N ASP A 104 -18.67 -3.17 9.34
CA ASP A 104 -18.62 -4.47 8.65
C ASP A 104 -19.66 -5.43 9.26
N PHE A 105 -19.91 -6.59 8.62
CA PHE A 105 -20.78 -7.61 9.16
C PHE A 105 -20.27 -9.02 8.93
N PHE A 106 -20.70 -9.96 9.78
CA PHE A 106 -20.45 -11.39 9.67
C PHE A 106 -21.73 -12.18 9.88
N THR A 107 -21.82 -13.33 9.22
CA THR A 107 -22.92 -14.30 9.44
C THR A 107 -22.46 -15.45 10.31
N LYS A 108 -23.27 -15.83 11.34
CA LYS A 108 -22.99 -17.00 12.20
C LYS A 108 -23.09 -18.30 11.38
N PRO A 109 -22.19 -19.29 11.57
CA PRO A 109 -21.08 -19.33 12.53
C PRO A 109 -19.87 -18.50 12.07
N VAL A 110 -19.25 -17.78 13.00
CA VAL A 110 -18.17 -16.83 12.69
C VAL A 110 -16.82 -17.41 13.10
N ALA A 111 -15.83 -17.32 12.21
CA ALA A 111 -14.44 -17.58 12.58
C ALA A 111 -13.90 -16.40 13.41
N ILE A 112 -13.46 -16.67 14.64
CA ILE A 112 -12.97 -15.63 15.58
C ILE A 112 -11.82 -14.84 14.99
N GLU A 113 -10.96 -15.46 14.17
CA GLU A 113 -9.82 -14.80 13.54
C GLU A 113 -10.25 -13.73 12.54
N ASP A 114 -11.32 -13.95 11.79
CA ASP A 114 -11.86 -12.97 10.82
C ASP A 114 -12.44 -11.74 11.55
N VAL A 115 -13.17 -11.99 12.64
CA VAL A 115 -13.68 -10.90 13.50
C VAL A 115 -12.52 -10.13 14.12
N ARG A 116 -11.47 -10.84 14.60
CA ARG A 116 -10.28 -10.22 15.20
C ARG A 116 -9.61 -9.26 14.22
N LEU A 117 -9.43 -9.69 12.97
CA LEU A 117 -8.84 -8.85 11.92
C LEU A 117 -9.70 -7.62 11.65
N THR A 118 -11.01 -7.80 11.55
CA THR A 118 -11.95 -6.69 11.32
C THR A 118 -12.01 -5.72 12.50
N VAL A 119 -12.00 -6.20 13.74
CA VAL A 119 -11.93 -5.35 14.93
C VAL A 119 -10.63 -4.54 14.96
N LYS A 120 -9.48 -5.14 14.64
CA LYS A 120 -8.21 -4.40 14.51
C LYS A 120 -8.31 -3.27 13.48
N ARG A 121 -8.92 -3.55 12.32
CA ARG A 121 -9.18 -2.54 11.27
C ARG A 121 -10.09 -1.43 11.77
N ALA A 122 -11.16 -1.80 12.45
CA ALA A 122 -12.15 -0.86 12.98
C ALA A 122 -11.51 0.11 13.99
N VAL A 123 -10.69 -0.43 14.94
CA VAL A 123 -9.93 0.39 15.90
C VAL A 123 -8.99 1.35 15.18
N HIS A 124 -8.25 0.85 14.21
CA HIS A 124 -7.32 1.70 13.45
C HIS A 124 -8.05 2.83 12.70
N THR A 125 -9.16 2.50 12.02
CA THR A 125 -9.98 3.50 11.32
C THR A 125 -10.55 4.54 12.27
N TYR A 126 -11.01 4.11 13.46
CA TYR A 126 -11.46 5.03 14.51
C TYR A 126 -10.35 5.98 14.95
N MET A 127 -9.16 5.44 15.26
CA MET A 127 -8.01 6.26 15.68
C MET A 127 -7.63 7.30 14.63
N LEU A 128 -7.58 6.91 13.36
CA LEU A 128 -7.34 7.84 12.25
C LEU A 128 -8.40 8.96 12.16
N GLN A 129 -9.66 8.65 12.40
CA GLN A 129 -10.75 9.63 12.38
C GLN A 129 -10.71 10.58 13.59
N VAL A 130 -10.45 10.06 14.79
CA VAL A 130 -10.28 10.87 16.01
C VAL A 130 -9.08 11.81 15.84
N GLU A 131 -7.97 11.31 15.33
CA GLU A 131 -6.79 12.12 15.05
C GLU A 131 -7.09 13.24 14.04
N SER A 132 -7.93 12.97 13.03
CA SER A 132 -8.33 13.97 12.03
C SER A 132 -9.27 15.05 12.58
N MET A 133 -10.04 14.74 13.63
CA MET A 133 -10.97 15.69 14.28
C MET A 133 -10.38 16.44 15.49
N GLY A 134 -9.32 15.90 16.09
CA GLY A 134 -8.72 16.41 17.33
C GLY A 134 -7.72 17.55 17.18
N GLY A 135 -7.67 18.24 16.04
CA GLY A 135 -7.15 19.62 15.96
C GLY A 135 -5.68 19.83 16.33
N GLN A 136 -4.77 18.92 16.06
CA GLN A 136 -3.36 19.26 15.84
C GLN A 136 -2.96 18.92 14.41
N PRO A 137 -2.47 19.87 13.59
CA PRO A 137 -1.94 19.56 12.27
C PRO A 137 -0.65 18.76 12.47
N GLY A 138 -0.73 17.44 12.33
CA GLY A 138 0.45 16.58 12.45
C GLY A 138 0.19 15.08 12.60
N ALA A 139 -1.03 14.60 12.82
CA ALA A 139 -1.26 13.21 13.20
C ALA A 139 -2.07 12.36 12.21
N ALA A 140 -2.73 12.94 11.22
CA ALA A 140 -3.41 12.15 10.19
C ALA A 140 -2.40 11.79 9.09
N TRP A 141 -2.10 10.51 8.95
CA TRP A 141 -1.44 10.03 7.73
C TRP A 141 -2.34 10.41 6.56
N PRO A 142 -1.84 11.14 5.56
CA PRO A 142 -2.66 11.51 4.41
C PRO A 142 -3.15 10.23 3.75
N GLY A 143 -4.44 10.02 3.72
CA GLY A 143 -5.32 8.93 3.34
C GLY A 143 -4.90 7.78 2.43
N GLU A 144 -3.64 7.66 2.05
CA GLU A 144 -3.15 6.64 1.13
C GLU A 144 -2.08 5.71 1.75
N LEU A 145 -1.57 6.04 2.95
CA LEU A 145 -0.56 5.21 3.60
C LEU A 145 -1.21 4.28 4.63
N ILE A 146 -1.41 3.05 4.24
CA ILE A 146 -2.12 2.03 5.02
C ILE A 146 -1.14 0.94 5.46
N GLY A 147 -1.15 0.58 6.74
CA GLY A 147 -0.37 -0.53 7.28
C GLY A 147 -0.64 -0.74 8.76
N LEU A 148 -1.00 -1.97 9.15
CA LEU A 148 -1.18 -2.41 10.55
C LEU A 148 -0.03 -3.30 11.02
N SER A 149 0.69 -3.90 10.08
CA SER A 149 1.79 -4.80 10.38
C SER A 149 2.87 -4.11 11.21
N GLN A 150 3.49 -4.88 12.12
CA GLN A 150 4.54 -4.37 13.01
C GLN A 150 5.66 -3.63 12.24
N PRO A 151 6.19 -4.14 11.10
CA PRO A 151 7.21 -3.41 10.36
C PRO A 151 6.74 -2.05 9.82
N MET A 152 5.47 -1.92 9.41
CA MET A 152 4.92 -0.64 8.96
C MET A 152 4.72 0.32 10.11
N GLN A 153 4.32 -0.15 11.30
CA GLN A 153 4.19 0.68 12.49
C GLN A 153 5.54 1.27 12.94
N GLU A 154 6.62 0.51 12.80
CA GLU A 154 7.99 1.01 13.07
C GLU A 154 8.39 2.12 12.09
N VAL A 155 8.09 1.94 10.79
CA VAL A 155 8.27 2.99 9.79
C VAL A 155 7.47 4.23 10.16
N PHE A 156 6.19 4.08 10.50
CA PHE A 156 5.33 5.20 10.89
C PHE A 156 5.82 5.93 12.14
N SER A 157 6.25 5.20 13.16
CA SER A 157 6.80 5.81 14.38
C SER A 157 8.05 6.64 14.09
N THR A 158 8.92 6.14 13.20
CA THR A 158 10.12 6.86 12.78
C THR A 158 9.78 8.10 11.97
N VAL A 159 8.83 8.02 11.05
CA VAL A 159 8.40 9.16 10.24
C VAL A 159 7.79 10.27 11.10
N ARG A 160 7.01 9.94 12.15
CA ARG A 160 6.50 10.95 13.11
C ARG A 160 7.63 11.71 13.79
N LYS A 161 8.70 11.03 14.20
CA LYS A 161 9.89 11.68 14.81
C LYS A 161 10.63 12.59 13.82
N LEU A 162 10.49 12.33 12.52
CA LEU A 162 11.13 13.11 11.45
C LEU A 162 10.31 14.32 11.00
N ALA A 163 9.08 14.46 11.49
CA ALA A 163 8.19 15.54 11.09
C ALA A 163 8.80 16.94 11.36
N GLU A 164 9.42 17.10 12.52
CA GLU A 164 9.94 18.40 12.99
C GLU A 164 11.38 18.66 12.52
N VAL A 165 12.06 17.67 11.97
CA VAL A 165 13.49 17.76 11.64
C VAL A 165 13.71 17.85 10.14
N ASN A 166 14.45 18.88 9.71
CA ASN A 166 14.74 19.11 8.28
C ASN A 166 16.02 18.39 7.84
N ILE A 167 16.05 17.05 7.96
CA ILE A 167 17.20 16.24 7.56
C ILE A 167 16.85 15.40 6.32
N PRO A 168 17.85 15.05 5.50
CA PRO A 168 17.68 14.14 4.38
C PRO A 168 17.20 12.75 4.81
N VAL A 169 16.29 12.17 4.02
CA VAL A 169 15.70 10.85 4.26
C VAL A 169 15.87 9.98 3.02
N LEU A 170 16.42 8.79 3.18
CA LEU A 170 16.51 7.77 2.14
C LEU A 170 15.46 6.69 2.40
N ILE A 171 14.58 6.47 1.43
CA ILE A 171 13.54 5.44 1.48
C ILE A 171 14.01 4.25 0.63
N ARG A 172 14.25 3.10 1.27
CA ARG A 172 14.59 1.84 0.61
C ARG A 172 13.38 0.94 0.53
N GLY A 173 13.30 0.14 -0.51
CA GLY A 173 12.25 -0.87 -0.68
C GLY A 173 12.11 -1.29 -2.14
N GLU A 174 11.47 -2.42 -2.34
CA GLU A 174 11.19 -2.94 -3.68
C GLU A 174 10.28 -2.00 -4.48
N SER A 175 10.28 -2.17 -5.81
CA SER A 175 9.35 -1.42 -6.65
C SER A 175 7.90 -1.72 -6.25
N GLY A 176 7.06 -0.68 -6.22
CA GLY A 176 5.65 -0.83 -5.88
C GLY A 176 5.31 -0.93 -4.40
N THR A 177 6.27 -0.82 -3.46
CA THR A 177 6.01 -0.88 -2.01
C THR A 177 5.33 0.37 -1.43
N GLY A 178 5.28 1.48 -2.18
CA GLY A 178 4.69 2.74 -1.74
C GLY A 178 5.72 3.81 -1.34
N ARG A 179 6.95 3.75 -1.85
CA ARG A 179 8.04 4.71 -1.53
C ARG A 179 7.67 6.16 -1.81
N GLU A 180 7.01 6.45 -2.94
CA GLU A 180 6.54 7.80 -3.25
C GLU A 180 5.45 8.26 -2.27
N THR A 181 4.50 7.37 -1.95
CA THR A 181 3.43 7.66 -0.98
C THR A 181 4.03 8.01 0.40
N LEU A 182 5.07 7.26 0.82
CA LEU A 182 5.80 7.56 2.06
C LEU A 182 6.53 8.90 1.98
N ALA A 183 7.19 9.21 0.86
CA ALA A 183 7.88 10.49 0.67
C ALA A 183 6.91 11.68 0.77
N ARG A 184 5.73 11.57 0.15
CA ARG A 184 4.66 12.56 0.25
C ARG A 184 4.12 12.67 1.68
N ALA A 185 3.99 11.56 2.39
CA ALA A 185 3.57 11.56 3.79
C ALA A 185 4.59 12.30 4.67
N VAL A 186 5.90 12.02 4.52
CA VAL A 186 6.98 12.73 5.23
C VAL A 186 6.94 14.23 4.95
N HIS A 187 6.67 14.65 3.72
CA HIS A 187 6.53 16.06 3.36
C HIS A 187 5.31 16.69 4.07
N ARG A 188 4.15 16.05 3.97
CA ARG A 188 2.87 16.58 4.51
C ARG A 188 2.85 16.76 6.02
N ILE A 189 3.60 15.94 6.78
CA ILE A 189 3.70 16.09 8.23
C ILE A 189 4.84 17.02 8.66
N SER A 190 5.65 17.52 7.73
CA SER A 190 6.78 18.40 8.03
C SER A 190 6.36 19.86 8.17
N SER A 191 7.25 20.69 8.73
CA SER A 191 7.08 22.14 8.76
C SER A 191 6.96 22.78 7.36
N ARG A 192 7.31 22.03 6.29
CA ARG A 192 7.25 22.48 4.89
C ARG A 192 6.03 21.97 4.14
N HIS A 193 5.00 21.46 4.84
CA HIS A 193 3.81 20.83 4.23
C HIS A 193 3.05 21.73 3.24
N SER A 194 3.08 23.05 3.42
CA SER A 194 2.46 24.04 2.53
C SER A 194 3.36 24.51 1.38
N MET A 195 4.62 24.08 1.38
CA MET A 195 5.62 24.44 0.37
C MET A 195 5.65 23.42 -0.80
N PRO A 196 6.30 23.73 -1.91
CA PRO A 196 6.35 22.81 -3.06
C PRO A 196 6.96 21.46 -2.74
N PHE A 197 6.34 20.39 -3.27
CA PHE A 197 6.91 19.05 -3.34
C PHE A 197 7.27 18.74 -4.79
N VAL A 198 8.57 18.80 -5.12
CA VAL A 198 9.06 18.59 -6.47
C VAL A 198 9.57 17.16 -6.60
N LYS A 199 8.92 16.36 -7.46
CA LYS A 199 9.31 14.97 -7.75
C LYS A 199 10.21 14.93 -8.99
N VAL A 200 11.33 14.20 -8.90
CA VAL A 200 12.26 13.93 -9.99
C VAL A 200 12.46 12.42 -10.11
N ALA A 201 12.03 11.83 -11.22
CA ALA A 201 12.24 10.42 -11.53
C ALA A 201 13.58 10.24 -12.24
N CYS A 202 14.59 9.75 -11.52
CA CYS A 202 15.95 9.68 -12.02
C CYS A 202 16.19 8.55 -13.05
N ASP A 203 15.29 7.58 -13.10
CA ASP A 203 15.33 6.41 -13.99
C ASP A 203 14.57 6.61 -15.32
N SER A 204 13.72 7.62 -15.39
CA SER A 204 12.73 7.76 -16.47
C SER A 204 13.17 8.72 -17.57
N MET A 205 14.30 9.40 -17.40
CA MET A 205 14.77 10.46 -18.31
C MET A 205 16.21 10.25 -18.78
N PRO A 206 16.52 10.57 -20.04
CA PRO A 206 17.92 10.65 -20.50
C PRO A 206 18.73 11.65 -19.68
N GLU A 207 20.01 11.36 -19.46
CA GLU A 207 20.92 12.18 -18.62
C GLU A 207 20.92 13.68 -18.98
N PRO A 208 20.97 14.10 -20.27
CA PRO A 208 20.96 15.53 -20.61
C PRO A 208 19.67 16.24 -20.20
N VAL A 209 18.53 15.54 -20.27
CA VAL A 209 17.20 16.06 -19.87
C VAL A 209 17.12 16.17 -18.35
N LEU A 210 17.61 15.15 -17.64
CA LEU A 210 17.68 15.13 -16.19
C LEU A 210 18.62 16.23 -15.67
N ASP A 211 19.78 16.43 -16.29
CA ASP A 211 20.74 17.49 -15.94
C ASP A 211 20.11 18.88 -16.11
N ALA A 212 19.56 19.15 -17.30
CA ALA A 212 18.88 20.43 -17.59
C ALA A 212 17.65 20.66 -16.70
N GLY A 213 16.91 19.59 -16.38
CA GLY A 213 15.76 19.64 -15.48
C GLY A 213 16.15 19.95 -14.04
N LEU A 214 17.17 19.28 -13.50
CA LEU A 214 17.64 19.48 -12.13
C LEU A 214 18.26 20.87 -11.91
N PHE A 215 19.13 21.28 -12.81
CA PHE A 215 19.98 22.46 -12.60
C PHE A 215 19.57 23.70 -13.40
N GLY A 216 18.57 23.55 -14.28
CA GLY A 216 18.14 24.63 -15.16
C GLY A 216 19.06 24.80 -16.40
N THR A 217 18.62 25.61 -17.32
CA THR A 217 19.44 26.03 -18.48
C THR A 217 19.72 27.52 -18.36
N GLY A 218 21.01 27.89 -18.40
CA GLY A 218 21.41 29.31 -18.44
C GLY A 218 20.85 30.01 -19.65
N ALA A 219 20.79 31.33 -19.61
CA ALA A 219 20.46 32.17 -20.76
C ALA A 219 21.63 32.11 -21.78
N ASP A 220 21.50 31.23 -22.78
CA ASP A 220 22.29 31.31 -24.01
C ASP A 220 21.51 32.14 -25.03
N GLU A 221 22.25 32.75 -25.98
CA GLU A 221 21.72 33.68 -26.99
C GLU A 221 20.40 33.18 -27.60
N GLY A 222 19.26 33.79 -27.18
CA GLY A 222 17.92 33.51 -27.70
C GLY A 222 17.08 32.46 -26.96
N ARG A 223 17.54 31.88 -25.86
CA ARG A 223 16.74 30.98 -25.01
C ARG A 223 16.38 31.62 -23.67
N THR A 224 15.12 31.56 -23.31
CA THR A 224 14.64 31.95 -21.97
C THR A 224 15.27 31.06 -20.92
N GLU A 225 15.84 31.68 -19.88
CA GLU A 225 16.35 31.01 -18.68
C GLU A 225 15.21 30.13 -18.07
N LYS A 226 15.46 28.84 -17.96
CA LYS A 226 14.52 27.92 -17.28
C LYS A 226 15.07 27.54 -15.92
N LYS A 227 14.26 27.84 -14.87
CA LYS A 227 14.58 27.43 -13.50
C LYS A 227 14.65 25.92 -13.40
N GLY A 228 15.68 25.41 -12.72
CA GLY A 228 15.81 24.00 -12.42
C GLY A 228 14.85 23.52 -11.33
N TRP A 229 14.59 22.22 -11.26
CA TRP A 229 13.75 21.62 -10.20
C TRP A 229 14.29 21.85 -8.81
N LEU A 230 15.61 21.97 -8.65
CA LEU A 230 16.24 22.38 -7.39
C LEU A 230 15.78 23.77 -6.93
N GLU A 231 15.70 24.73 -7.86
CA GLU A 231 15.22 26.07 -7.57
C GLU A 231 13.72 26.13 -7.35
N LEU A 232 12.94 25.26 -8.05
CA LEU A 232 11.51 25.13 -7.84
C LEU A 232 11.18 24.48 -6.48
N ALA A 233 12.11 23.72 -5.92
CA ALA A 233 11.97 23.08 -4.60
C ALA A 233 12.46 24.00 -3.46
N ASP A 234 12.91 25.21 -3.75
CA ASP A 234 13.42 26.14 -2.73
C ASP A 234 12.36 26.44 -1.66
N GLY A 235 12.75 26.35 -0.39
CA GLY A 235 11.85 26.38 0.76
C GLY A 235 10.98 25.13 0.94
N GLY A 236 10.92 24.24 -0.04
CA GLY A 236 10.08 23.05 -0.09
C GLY A 236 10.83 21.73 0.10
N THR A 237 10.41 20.73 -0.66
CA THR A 237 10.98 19.38 -0.63
C THR A 237 11.29 18.90 -2.05
N LEU A 238 12.51 18.42 -2.28
CA LEU A 238 12.90 17.72 -3.49
C LEU A 238 12.87 16.20 -3.23
N TYR A 239 12.08 15.48 -4.00
CA TYR A 239 12.02 14.02 -3.96
C TYR A 239 12.72 13.42 -5.18
N LEU A 240 13.85 12.72 -4.94
CA LEU A 240 14.62 12.00 -5.94
C LEU A 240 14.18 10.53 -5.97
N GLU A 241 13.36 10.16 -6.94
CA GLU A 241 12.95 8.76 -7.15
C GLU A 241 14.05 8.01 -7.88
N GLU A 242 14.43 6.82 -7.36
CA GLU A 242 15.52 5.98 -7.88
C GLU A 242 16.87 6.72 -7.96
N ALA A 243 17.29 7.33 -6.85
CA ALA A 243 18.54 8.09 -6.77
C ALA A 243 19.79 7.26 -7.15
N GLY A 244 19.73 5.91 -7.02
CA GLY A 244 20.79 5.01 -7.48
C GLY A 244 21.05 5.04 -8.98
N MET A 245 20.10 5.56 -9.77
CA MET A 245 20.23 5.66 -11.24
C MET A 245 20.90 6.95 -11.71
N LEU A 246 21.28 7.84 -10.79
CA LEU A 246 22.01 9.07 -11.11
C LEU A 246 23.40 8.76 -11.67
N SER A 247 23.74 9.39 -12.82
CA SER A 247 25.08 9.29 -13.37
C SER A 247 26.12 9.95 -12.47
N PRO A 248 27.40 9.53 -12.50
CA PRO A 248 28.47 10.14 -11.71
C PRO A 248 28.61 11.66 -11.91
N ALA A 249 28.33 12.14 -13.12
CA ALA A 249 28.36 13.58 -13.44
C ALA A 249 27.28 14.33 -12.68
N ILE A 250 26.04 13.83 -12.69
CA ILE A 250 24.91 14.42 -11.95
C ILE A 250 25.14 14.32 -10.44
N GLN A 251 25.65 13.18 -9.93
CA GLN A 251 25.97 13.01 -8.52
C GLN A 251 26.92 14.11 -8.02
N LYS A 252 27.99 14.39 -8.79
CA LYS A 252 28.97 15.44 -8.46
C LYS A 252 28.36 16.83 -8.48
N LYS A 253 27.52 17.15 -9.47
CA LYS A 253 26.81 18.43 -9.54
C LYS A 253 25.83 18.60 -8.40
N LEU A 254 25.11 17.53 -8.04
CA LEU A 254 24.13 17.53 -6.96
C LEU A 254 24.79 17.79 -5.60
N LEU A 255 25.92 17.12 -5.33
CA LEU A 255 26.74 17.37 -4.15
C LEU A 255 27.15 18.84 -4.03
N LYS A 256 27.66 19.41 -5.14
CA LYS A 256 28.10 20.81 -5.16
C LYS A 256 26.95 21.79 -4.94
N ARG A 257 25.77 21.53 -5.50
CA ARG A 257 24.61 22.45 -5.43
C ARG A 257 23.85 22.35 -4.11
N LEU A 258 23.73 21.16 -3.53
CA LEU A 258 22.95 20.94 -2.31
C LEU A 258 23.79 21.10 -1.02
N PHE A 259 25.05 20.70 -1.07
CA PHE A 259 25.89 20.56 0.11
C PHE A 259 27.22 21.32 0.02
N GLY A 260 27.47 22.00 -1.13
CA GLY A 260 28.65 22.84 -1.31
C GLY A 260 28.61 24.10 -0.42
N ARG A 261 29.76 24.72 -0.22
CA ARG A 261 29.82 26.05 0.44
C ARG A 261 29.08 27.04 -0.44
N CYS A 262 27.96 27.54 0.01
CA CYS A 262 27.27 28.66 -0.63
C CYS A 262 28.14 29.88 -0.48
N GLN A 263 28.75 30.35 -1.57
CA GLN A 263 29.32 31.70 -1.60
C GLN A 263 28.13 32.65 -1.75
N ASP A 264 27.82 33.37 -0.70
CA ASP A 264 26.87 34.48 -0.76
C ASP A 264 27.38 35.48 -1.80
N LYS A 265 26.82 35.43 -3.01
CA LYS A 265 26.94 36.54 -3.95
C LYS A 265 25.99 37.63 -3.44
N GLN A 266 26.44 38.37 -2.43
CA GLN A 266 25.74 39.51 -1.84
C GLN A 266 25.37 40.63 -2.85
N ALA A 267 25.90 40.54 -4.09
CA ALA A 267 25.67 41.57 -5.13
C ALA A 267 24.38 41.37 -5.98
N SER A 268 23.73 40.20 -5.94
CA SER A 268 22.59 39.93 -6.85
C SER A 268 21.30 39.46 -6.14
N GLY A 269 21.27 39.40 -4.79
CA GLY A 269 20.06 38.98 -4.05
C GLY A 269 19.59 37.53 -4.26
N VAL A 270 20.28 36.76 -5.10
CA VAL A 270 19.94 35.36 -5.41
C VAL A 270 20.76 34.44 -4.51
N ARG A 271 20.10 33.65 -3.67
CA ARG A 271 20.76 32.59 -2.89
C ARG A 271 21.40 31.59 -3.86
N SER A 272 22.69 31.39 -3.77
CA SER A 272 23.45 30.48 -4.64
C SER A 272 23.13 28.99 -4.41
N CYS A 273 22.45 28.65 -3.30
CA CYS A 273 22.05 27.28 -2.95
C CYS A 273 20.59 27.26 -2.54
N PRO A 274 19.75 26.44 -3.16
CA PRO A 274 18.35 26.29 -2.76
C PRO A 274 18.25 25.60 -1.40
N ASP A 275 17.38 26.09 -0.53
CA ASP A 275 17.07 25.49 0.76
C ASP A 275 15.95 24.44 0.59
N ALA A 276 16.26 23.31 -0.04
CA ALA A 276 15.32 22.21 -0.25
C ALA A 276 15.56 21.07 0.75
N ARG A 277 14.51 20.55 1.39
CA ARG A 277 14.57 19.27 2.10
C ARG A 277 14.71 18.15 1.10
N ILE A 278 15.69 17.27 1.26
CA ILE A 278 15.92 16.16 0.35
C ILE A 278 15.27 14.89 0.88
N ILE A 279 14.41 14.29 0.07
CA ILE A 279 13.93 12.92 0.25
C ILE A 279 14.38 12.14 -0.99
N SER A 280 14.98 10.98 -0.80
CA SER A 280 15.41 10.13 -1.90
C SER A 280 14.86 8.73 -1.76
N SER A 281 14.69 8.01 -2.85
CA SER A 281 14.35 6.58 -2.81
C SER A 281 15.26 5.77 -3.71
N SER A 282 15.44 4.49 -3.36
CA SER A 282 16.21 3.54 -4.16
C SER A 282 15.70 2.12 -3.95
N THR A 283 15.62 1.35 -5.03
CA THR A 283 15.46 -0.11 -4.99
C THR A 283 16.77 -0.80 -4.68
N SER A 284 17.87 -0.23 -5.17
CA SER A 284 19.23 -0.76 -5.00
C SER A 284 19.82 -0.34 -3.65
N ASP A 285 20.75 -1.14 -3.14
CA ASP A 285 21.54 -0.77 -1.96
C ASP A 285 22.65 0.22 -2.37
N LEU A 286 22.43 1.52 -2.08
CA LEU A 286 23.42 2.56 -2.38
C LEU A 286 24.79 2.28 -1.74
N LYS A 287 24.82 1.65 -0.55
CA LYS A 287 26.11 1.27 0.09
C LYS A 287 26.83 0.17 -0.69
N ALA A 288 26.09 -0.77 -1.28
CA ALA A 288 26.69 -1.76 -2.19
C ALA A 288 27.21 -1.13 -3.46
N MET A 289 26.48 -0.16 -4.03
CA MET A 289 26.90 0.60 -5.20
C MET A 289 28.15 1.46 -4.93
N VAL A 290 28.28 2.03 -3.73
CA VAL A 290 29.49 2.73 -3.29
C VAL A 290 30.70 1.79 -3.30
N ARG A 291 30.53 0.57 -2.76
CA ARG A 291 31.60 -0.44 -2.77
C ARG A 291 32.00 -0.90 -4.17
N ALA A 292 31.04 -0.88 -5.11
CA ALA A 292 31.29 -1.17 -6.52
C ALA A 292 31.86 0.02 -7.32
N GLY A 293 31.96 1.22 -6.72
CA GLY A 293 32.44 2.43 -7.39
C GLY A 293 31.39 3.09 -8.31
N GLU A 294 30.15 2.65 -8.24
CA GLU A 294 29.04 3.14 -9.09
C GLU A 294 28.33 4.34 -8.49
N PHE A 295 28.48 4.58 -7.18
CA PHE A 295 27.84 5.67 -6.47
C PHE A 295 28.81 6.40 -5.55
N SER A 296 28.69 7.72 -5.46
CA SER A 296 29.52 8.56 -4.59
C SER A 296 29.28 8.28 -3.12
N GLU A 297 30.33 7.96 -2.36
CA GLU A 297 30.27 7.75 -0.92
C GLU A 297 29.77 9.00 -0.19
N GLU A 298 30.28 10.18 -0.56
CA GLU A 298 29.86 11.45 0.05
C GLU A 298 28.36 11.69 -0.18
N LEU A 299 27.85 11.48 -1.40
CA LEU A 299 26.44 11.63 -1.71
C LEU A 299 25.58 10.60 -0.95
N CYS A 300 26.02 9.35 -0.88
CA CYS A 300 25.35 8.30 -0.12
C CYS A 300 25.20 8.68 1.36
N ASN A 301 26.27 9.18 1.98
CA ASN A 301 26.27 9.61 3.37
C ASN A 301 25.36 10.84 3.61
N ARG A 302 25.31 11.76 2.65
CA ARG A 302 24.44 12.94 2.74
C ARG A 302 22.96 12.63 2.53
N LEU A 303 22.62 11.74 1.60
CA LEU A 303 21.23 11.32 1.35
C LEU A 303 20.71 10.36 2.41
N GLY A 304 21.57 9.51 2.94
CA GLY A 304 21.23 8.41 3.86
C GLY A 304 21.42 8.72 5.34
N ILE A 305 21.33 9.99 5.77
CA ILE A 305 21.41 10.37 7.20
C ILE A 305 20.36 9.58 7.99
N ILE A 306 19.14 9.49 7.49
CA ILE A 306 18.14 8.57 8.00
C ILE A 306 17.68 7.68 6.84
N THR A 307 17.66 6.38 7.10
CA THR A 307 17.17 5.38 6.13
C THR A 307 15.90 4.73 6.67
N LEU A 308 14.83 4.82 5.88
CA LEU A 308 13.55 4.14 6.12
C LEU A 308 13.47 2.96 5.15
N THR A 309 13.25 1.76 5.66
CA THR A 309 13.08 0.58 4.82
C THR A 309 11.62 0.17 4.80
N LEU A 310 10.98 0.23 3.61
CA LEU A 310 9.64 -0.28 3.40
C LEU A 310 9.69 -1.79 3.15
N PRO A 311 9.00 -2.60 3.95
CA PRO A 311 8.93 -4.04 3.74
C PRO A 311 8.16 -4.34 2.44
N PRO A 312 8.52 -5.40 1.70
CA PRO A 312 7.70 -5.89 0.61
C PRO A 312 6.36 -6.41 1.12
N LEU A 313 5.34 -6.46 0.26
CA LEU A 313 3.99 -6.77 0.68
C LEU A 313 3.85 -8.17 1.28
N ARG A 314 4.65 -9.14 0.82
CA ARG A 314 4.70 -10.52 1.36
C ARG A 314 5.15 -10.58 2.83
N ASP A 315 5.94 -9.61 3.30
CA ASP A 315 6.44 -9.54 4.68
C ASP A 315 5.50 -8.74 5.61
N ARG A 316 4.34 -8.30 5.09
CA ARG A 316 3.29 -7.60 5.83
C ARG A 316 1.91 -8.15 5.49
N SER A 317 1.74 -9.44 5.71
CA SER A 317 0.52 -10.20 5.37
C SER A 317 -0.75 -9.60 5.99
N GLU A 318 -0.66 -9.01 7.19
CA GLU A 318 -1.77 -8.33 7.86
C GLU A 318 -2.31 -7.13 7.05
N ASP A 319 -1.48 -6.52 6.21
CA ASP A 319 -1.84 -5.35 5.42
C ASP A 319 -2.50 -5.72 4.09
N ILE A 320 -2.30 -6.96 3.59
CA ILE A 320 -2.72 -7.40 2.24
C ILE A 320 -4.22 -7.21 2.05
N TYR A 321 -5.02 -7.83 2.91
CA TYR A 321 -6.47 -7.78 2.78
C TYR A 321 -7.03 -6.37 2.99
N MET A 322 -6.43 -5.61 3.89
CA MET A 322 -6.83 -4.24 4.17
C MET A 322 -6.56 -3.30 3.00
N LEU A 323 -5.38 -3.41 2.39
CA LEU A 323 -5.03 -2.67 1.18
C LEU A 323 -5.96 -3.06 0.02
N ALA A 324 -6.26 -4.36 -0.12
CA ALA A 324 -7.17 -4.85 -1.14
C ALA A 324 -8.57 -4.23 -0.98
N LEU A 325 -9.12 -4.20 0.23
CA LEU A 325 -10.42 -3.58 0.51
C LEU A 325 -10.42 -2.06 0.27
N TYR A 326 -9.33 -1.39 0.64
CA TYR A 326 -9.20 0.03 0.37
C TYR A 326 -9.27 0.31 -1.13
N PHE A 327 -8.49 -0.40 -1.94
CA PHE A 327 -8.52 -0.23 -3.40
C PHE A 327 -9.86 -0.63 -4.01
N LEU A 328 -10.48 -1.68 -3.49
CA LEU A 328 -11.81 -2.09 -3.92
C LEU A 328 -12.83 -0.96 -3.73
N LYS A 329 -12.92 -0.39 -2.52
CA LYS A 329 -13.82 0.73 -2.21
C LYS A 329 -13.51 1.96 -3.04
N LYS A 330 -12.21 2.32 -3.19
CA LYS A 330 -11.75 3.44 -4.01
C LYS A 330 -12.26 3.32 -5.44
N TYR A 331 -11.96 2.20 -6.10
CA TYR A 331 -12.28 2.02 -7.51
C TYR A 331 -13.74 1.67 -7.77
N SER A 332 -14.44 1.02 -6.86
CA SER A 332 -15.89 0.83 -6.94
C SER A 332 -16.61 2.18 -6.96
N LYS A 333 -16.17 3.13 -6.13
CA LYS A 333 -16.70 4.50 -6.10
C LYS A 333 -16.32 5.30 -7.35
N GLU A 334 -15.04 5.29 -7.74
CA GLU A 334 -14.54 6.03 -8.90
C GLU A 334 -15.18 5.58 -10.21
N LEU A 335 -15.39 4.27 -10.38
CA LEU A 335 -15.93 3.68 -11.61
C LEU A 335 -17.44 3.45 -11.55
N ALA A 336 -18.10 3.88 -10.47
CA ALA A 336 -19.54 3.67 -10.21
C ALA A 336 -19.96 2.20 -10.43
N ARG A 337 -19.17 1.24 -9.93
CA ARG A 337 -19.44 -0.20 -10.04
C ARG A 337 -19.97 -0.74 -8.71
N PRO A 338 -21.01 -1.59 -8.71
CA PRO A 338 -21.62 -2.11 -7.50
C PRO A 338 -20.87 -3.33 -6.95
N VAL A 339 -19.54 -3.24 -6.85
CA VAL A 339 -18.72 -4.31 -6.25
C VAL A 339 -18.67 -4.10 -4.75
N LEU A 340 -19.18 -5.05 -3.97
CA LEU A 340 -19.38 -4.94 -2.54
C LEU A 340 -18.25 -5.56 -1.71
N GLY A 341 -17.54 -6.58 -2.24
CA GLY A 341 -16.53 -7.31 -1.48
C GLY A 341 -15.77 -8.35 -2.30
N PHE A 342 -15.03 -9.17 -1.57
CA PHE A 342 -14.33 -10.33 -2.10
C PHE A 342 -15.12 -11.60 -1.77
N ALA A 343 -15.16 -12.55 -2.71
CA ALA A 343 -15.76 -13.85 -2.51
C ALA A 343 -14.97 -14.67 -1.48
N PRO A 344 -15.60 -15.67 -0.82
CA PRO A 344 -14.89 -16.60 0.04
C PRO A 344 -13.69 -17.24 -0.67
N GLY A 345 -12.57 -17.41 0.04
CA GLY A 345 -11.32 -17.94 -0.51
C GLY A 345 -10.45 -16.92 -1.25
N ALA A 346 -10.96 -15.73 -1.59
CA ALA A 346 -10.14 -14.70 -2.22
C ALA A 346 -9.14 -14.06 -1.24
N ALA A 347 -9.49 -13.99 0.04
CA ALA A 347 -8.63 -13.46 1.10
C ALA A 347 -7.40 -14.36 1.31
N GLU A 348 -7.63 -15.68 1.40
CA GLU A 348 -6.59 -16.69 1.55
C GLU A 348 -5.66 -16.70 0.34
N ALA A 349 -6.22 -16.69 -0.87
CA ALA A 349 -5.43 -16.64 -2.11
C ALA A 349 -4.57 -15.37 -2.20
N MET A 350 -5.10 -14.22 -1.76
CA MET A 350 -4.32 -12.98 -1.69
C MET A 350 -3.20 -13.05 -0.65
N ALA A 351 -3.43 -13.72 0.50
CA ALA A 351 -2.43 -13.87 1.56
C ALA A 351 -1.29 -14.81 1.15
N GLU A 352 -1.59 -15.86 0.38
CA GLU A 352 -0.60 -16.83 -0.11
C GLU A 352 0.19 -16.32 -1.32
N TYR A 353 -0.33 -15.33 -2.04
CA TYR A 353 0.34 -14.81 -3.23
C TYR A 353 1.52 -13.90 -2.85
N GLY A 354 2.65 -14.09 -3.51
CA GLY A 354 3.91 -13.40 -3.18
C GLY A 354 4.01 -11.93 -3.56
N TRP A 355 3.06 -11.39 -4.31
CA TRP A 355 3.00 -9.98 -4.75
C TRP A 355 4.33 -9.41 -5.28
N PRO A 356 4.90 -9.94 -6.37
CA PRO A 356 6.20 -9.49 -6.88
C PRO A 356 6.23 -8.00 -7.27
N GLY A 357 5.08 -7.42 -7.65
CA GLY A 357 4.91 -5.99 -7.91
C GLY A 357 4.36 -5.21 -6.71
N ASN A 358 4.31 -5.83 -5.53
CA ASN A 358 3.87 -5.22 -4.28
C ASN A 358 2.50 -4.53 -4.37
N VAL A 359 2.33 -3.39 -3.71
CA VAL A 359 1.06 -2.63 -3.66
C VAL A 359 0.63 -2.14 -5.04
N ARG A 360 1.59 -1.77 -5.90
CA ARG A 360 1.28 -1.32 -7.27
C ARG A 360 0.63 -2.43 -8.11
N GLU A 361 1.10 -3.66 -7.97
CA GLU A 361 0.49 -4.81 -8.63
C GLU A 361 -0.93 -5.06 -8.10
N MET A 362 -1.10 -5.06 -6.79
CA MET A 362 -2.41 -5.24 -6.15
C MET A 362 -3.41 -4.18 -6.62
N GLU A 363 -3.03 -2.92 -6.57
CA GLU A 363 -3.84 -1.79 -7.04
C GLU A 363 -4.29 -1.97 -8.48
N ASN A 364 -3.35 -2.31 -9.38
CA ASN A 364 -3.64 -2.50 -10.80
C ASN A 364 -4.57 -3.70 -11.06
N ARG A 365 -4.37 -4.83 -10.35
CA ARG A 365 -5.23 -6.01 -10.48
C ARG A 365 -6.64 -5.69 -10.03
N ILE A 366 -6.81 -5.08 -8.86
CA ILE A 366 -8.12 -4.70 -8.32
C ILE A 366 -8.81 -3.69 -9.23
N LYS A 367 -8.12 -2.62 -9.64
CA LYS A 367 -8.67 -1.61 -10.56
C LYS A 367 -9.17 -2.23 -11.86
N ARG A 368 -8.36 -3.11 -12.47
CA ARG A 368 -8.74 -3.82 -13.70
C ARG A 368 -9.97 -4.70 -13.46
N THR A 369 -9.97 -5.45 -12.36
CA THR A 369 -11.08 -6.36 -12.05
C THR A 369 -12.37 -5.60 -11.80
N VAL A 370 -12.34 -4.54 -11.01
CA VAL A 370 -13.53 -3.67 -10.78
C VAL A 370 -14.03 -3.07 -12.08
N ALA A 371 -13.14 -2.60 -12.96
CA ALA A 371 -13.54 -2.01 -14.24
C ALA A 371 -14.27 -3.02 -15.16
N LEU A 372 -13.83 -4.28 -15.16
CA LEU A 372 -14.36 -5.33 -16.04
C LEU A 372 -15.49 -6.15 -15.40
N SER A 373 -15.56 -6.18 -14.06
CA SER A 373 -16.56 -7.00 -13.36
C SER A 373 -17.96 -6.42 -13.46
N ARG A 374 -18.93 -7.34 -13.61
CA ARG A 374 -20.38 -7.08 -13.44
C ARG A 374 -20.92 -7.77 -12.19
N LYS A 375 -20.05 -8.47 -11.44
CA LYS A 375 -20.40 -9.20 -10.23
C LYS A 375 -20.38 -8.27 -9.02
N LYS A 376 -21.11 -8.63 -7.97
CA LYS A 376 -21.09 -7.94 -6.69
C LYS A 376 -19.86 -8.32 -5.84
N GLU A 377 -19.28 -9.50 -6.07
CA GLU A 377 -18.12 -10.03 -5.34
C GLU A 377 -17.03 -10.46 -6.32
N ILE A 378 -15.76 -10.22 -5.94
CA ILE A 378 -14.58 -10.55 -6.72
C ILE A 378 -13.95 -11.84 -6.17
N SER A 379 -13.79 -12.85 -7.05
CA SER A 379 -13.07 -14.08 -6.70
C SER A 379 -11.55 -13.97 -6.92
N ALA A 380 -10.79 -14.94 -6.41
CA ALA A 380 -9.35 -15.04 -6.65
C ALA A 380 -9.03 -15.16 -8.15
N GLU A 381 -9.87 -15.87 -8.91
CA GLU A 381 -9.74 -16.02 -10.36
C GLU A 381 -9.94 -14.69 -11.10
N ASP A 382 -10.91 -13.88 -10.67
CA ASP A 382 -11.15 -12.55 -11.24
C ASP A 382 -9.91 -11.64 -11.06
N LEU A 383 -9.19 -11.79 -9.93
CA LEU A 383 -7.91 -11.10 -9.67
C LEU A 383 -6.74 -11.68 -10.45
N ALA A 384 -6.94 -12.78 -11.18
CA ALA A 384 -5.90 -13.53 -11.86
C ALA A 384 -4.77 -13.96 -10.90
N ILE A 385 -5.12 -14.29 -9.65
CA ILE A 385 -4.21 -14.89 -8.67
C ILE A 385 -4.26 -16.40 -8.94
N PRO A 386 -3.11 -17.06 -9.20
CA PRO A 386 -3.08 -18.50 -9.37
C PRO A 386 -3.62 -19.20 -8.12
N ALA A 387 -4.63 -20.05 -8.25
CA ALA A 387 -5.09 -20.86 -7.14
C ALA A 387 -3.95 -21.79 -6.69
N GLY A 388 -3.63 -21.73 -5.40
CA GLY A 388 -2.59 -22.40 -4.66
C GLY A 388 -1.78 -23.48 -5.40
N THR A 389 -0.57 -23.14 -5.78
CA THR A 389 0.54 -24.08 -5.81
C THR A 389 1.61 -23.48 -4.92
N GLY A 390 1.75 -24.02 -3.71
CA GLY A 390 2.89 -23.79 -2.87
C GLY A 390 4.16 -24.27 -3.56
N ALA A 391 4.69 -23.43 -4.43
CA ALA A 391 6.05 -23.49 -4.91
C ALA A 391 6.40 -22.05 -5.27
N ALA A 392 7.35 -21.49 -4.56
CA ALA A 392 8.01 -20.26 -4.94
C ALA A 392 8.55 -20.45 -6.38
N ASP A 393 7.75 -20.01 -7.36
CA ASP A 393 8.27 -19.76 -8.69
C ASP A 393 9.04 -18.44 -8.54
N ASN A 394 10.35 -18.57 -8.31
CA ASN A 394 11.28 -17.48 -8.42
C ASN A 394 11.13 -16.95 -9.84
N GLY A 395 10.25 -15.97 -10.01
CA GLY A 395 10.11 -15.25 -11.27
C GLY A 395 11.49 -14.75 -11.70
N PRO A 396 11.78 -14.71 -12.99
CA PRO A 396 13.11 -14.45 -13.50
C PRO A 396 13.67 -13.15 -12.91
N SER A 397 14.78 -13.26 -12.19
CA SER A 397 15.42 -12.19 -11.44
C SER A 397 16.12 -11.15 -12.32
N SER A 398 16.08 -11.33 -13.64
CA SER A 398 16.65 -10.39 -14.61
C SER A 398 15.80 -10.28 -15.89
N LEU A 399 15.96 -9.16 -16.62
CA LEU A 399 15.39 -8.99 -17.96
C LEU A 399 15.80 -10.13 -18.91
N THR A 400 16.96 -10.72 -18.70
CA THR A 400 17.48 -11.86 -19.47
C THR A 400 16.68 -13.12 -19.18
N ASP A 401 16.36 -13.39 -17.91
CA ASP A 401 15.58 -14.56 -17.49
C ASP A 401 14.12 -14.45 -17.95
N THR A 402 13.55 -13.24 -17.92
CA THR A 402 12.20 -12.97 -18.46
C THR A 402 12.14 -13.23 -19.97
N ARG A 403 13.17 -12.80 -20.70
CA ARG A 403 13.28 -13.07 -22.15
C ARG A 403 13.45 -14.55 -22.44
N GLU A 404 14.24 -15.27 -21.66
CA GLU A 404 14.44 -16.71 -21.84
C GLU A 404 13.18 -17.51 -21.49
N ALA A 405 12.49 -17.16 -20.42
CA ALA A 405 11.21 -17.78 -20.04
C ALA A 405 10.13 -17.53 -21.11
N PHE A 406 10.03 -16.32 -21.65
CA PHE A 406 9.11 -16.00 -22.74
C PHE A 406 9.44 -16.79 -24.00
N ARG A 407 10.71 -16.85 -24.40
CA ARG A 407 11.16 -17.65 -25.55
C ARG A 407 10.85 -19.14 -25.38
N LYS A 408 11.11 -19.69 -24.20
CA LYS A 408 10.80 -21.10 -23.89
C LYS A 408 9.31 -21.38 -24.02
N ARG A 409 8.46 -20.51 -23.48
CA ARG A 409 6.98 -20.64 -23.56
C ARG A 409 6.50 -20.56 -25.01
N MET A 410 6.97 -19.59 -25.77
CA MET A 410 6.61 -19.38 -27.17
C MET A 410 7.01 -20.59 -28.04
N ILE A 411 8.24 -21.12 -27.87
CA ILE A 411 8.71 -22.30 -28.59
C ILE A 411 7.85 -23.53 -28.25
N ASN A 412 7.51 -23.71 -26.97
CA ASN A 412 6.69 -24.83 -26.51
C ASN A 412 5.27 -24.76 -27.12
N GLU A 413 4.66 -23.59 -27.12
CA GLU A 413 3.31 -23.36 -27.67
C GLU A 413 3.24 -23.68 -29.18
N VAL A 414 4.22 -23.16 -29.94
CA VAL A 414 4.26 -23.39 -31.40
C VAL A 414 4.66 -24.83 -31.71
N LEU A 415 5.52 -25.49 -30.92
CA LEU A 415 5.84 -26.90 -31.05
C LEU A 415 4.61 -27.78 -30.81
N THR A 416 3.84 -27.49 -29.77
CA THR A 416 2.59 -28.21 -29.46
C THR A 416 1.58 -28.06 -30.59
N ARG A 417 1.42 -26.83 -31.11
CA ARG A 417 0.52 -26.55 -32.27
C ARG A 417 0.94 -27.29 -33.53
N ASN A 418 2.22 -27.48 -33.72
CA ASN A 418 2.78 -28.22 -34.88
C ASN A 418 3.05 -29.71 -34.58
N PHE A 419 2.44 -30.28 -33.55
CA PHE A 419 2.57 -31.70 -33.20
C PHE A 419 4.03 -32.16 -33.08
N GLY A 420 4.93 -31.33 -32.53
CA GLY A 420 6.34 -31.65 -32.36
C GLY A 420 7.20 -31.54 -33.64
N ASN A 421 6.66 -31.07 -34.75
CA ASN A 421 7.40 -30.95 -36.01
C ASN A 421 8.36 -29.72 -35.97
N VAL A 422 9.65 -29.98 -35.69
CA VAL A 422 10.68 -28.97 -35.57
C VAL A 422 10.86 -28.13 -36.83
N THR A 423 10.74 -28.70 -38.01
CA THR A 423 10.92 -27.98 -39.28
C THR A 423 9.78 -26.99 -39.53
N ARG A 424 8.55 -27.40 -39.26
CA ARG A 424 7.36 -26.55 -39.43
C ARG A 424 7.34 -25.42 -38.37
N THR A 425 7.73 -25.76 -37.14
CA THR A 425 7.87 -24.80 -36.05
C THR A 425 8.94 -23.77 -36.34
N ALA A 426 10.08 -24.15 -36.91
CA ALA A 426 11.14 -23.23 -37.28
C ALA A 426 10.68 -22.23 -38.37
N ASN A 427 9.96 -22.71 -39.36
CA ASN A 427 9.39 -21.86 -40.41
C ASN A 427 8.35 -20.88 -39.86
N GLU A 428 7.46 -21.32 -38.97
CA GLU A 428 6.43 -20.46 -38.32
C GLU A 428 7.06 -19.39 -37.41
N LEU A 429 8.16 -19.72 -36.73
CA LEU A 429 8.90 -18.78 -35.88
C LEU A 429 9.88 -17.90 -36.67
N GLY A 430 10.04 -18.08 -37.98
CA GLY A 430 10.95 -17.32 -38.81
C GLY A 430 12.44 -17.53 -38.47
N ILE A 431 12.82 -18.71 -37.94
CA ILE A 431 14.19 -19.03 -37.54
C ILE A 431 14.69 -20.30 -38.23
N SER A 432 16.01 -20.50 -38.32
CA SER A 432 16.56 -21.70 -38.91
C SER A 432 16.30 -22.95 -38.04
N ARG A 433 16.04 -24.11 -38.67
CA ARG A 433 15.87 -25.38 -37.97
C ARG A 433 17.02 -25.70 -37.01
N GLN A 434 18.25 -25.42 -37.41
CA GLN A 434 19.43 -25.66 -36.59
C GLN A 434 19.43 -24.76 -35.32
N TYR A 435 19.02 -23.51 -35.46
CA TYR A 435 18.92 -22.58 -34.32
C TYR A 435 17.81 -23.01 -33.36
N LEU A 436 16.64 -23.41 -33.88
CA LEU A 436 15.55 -23.95 -33.07
C LEU A 436 15.98 -25.21 -32.31
N SER A 437 16.67 -26.16 -32.95
CA SER A 437 17.19 -27.38 -32.31
C SER A 437 18.14 -27.06 -31.16
N ARG A 438 19.01 -26.05 -31.30
CA ARG A 438 19.87 -25.58 -30.20
C ARG A 438 19.07 -24.97 -29.05
N LEU A 439 18.02 -24.21 -29.32
CA LEU A 439 17.14 -23.63 -28.31
C LEU A 439 16.35 -24.72 -27.56
N ILE A 440 15.82 -25.74 -28.27
CA ILE A 440 15.14 -26.88 -27.67
C ILE A 440 16.06 -27.63 -26.71
N ALA A 441 17.32 -27.88 -27.11
CA ALA A 441 18.31 -28.52 -26.26
C ALA A 441 18.69 -27.63 -25.04
N ARG A 442 18.91 -26.35 -25.26
CA ARG A 442 19.27 -25.38 -24.21
C ARG A 442 18.16 -25.24 -23.15
N PHE A 443 16.92 -25.15 -23.58
CA PHE A 443 15.76 -24.97 -22.69
C PHE A 443 15.19 -26.29 -22.17
N LYS A 444 15.79 -27.44 -22.51
CA LYS A 444 15.33 -28.79 -22.14
C LYS A 444 13.84 -29.01 -22.42
N ILE A 445 13.39 -28.61 -23.62
CA ILE A 445 12.02 -28.79 -24.06
C ILE A 445 11.81 -30.20 -24.55
N THR A 446 10.81 -30.92 -24.00
CA THR A 446 10.47 -32.27 -24.42
C THR A 446 9.62 -32.21 -25.69
N VAL A 447 10.14 -32.70 -26.79
CA VAL A 447 9.36 -32.81 -28.05
C VAL A 447 8.57 -34.08 -27.99
N ILE A 448 7.24 -34.00 -27.79
CA ILE A 448 6.32 -35.13 -27.88
C ILE A 448 6.18 -35.43 -29.37
N ARG A 449 6.57 -36.65 -29.76
CA ARG A 449 6.42 -37.16 -31.13
C ARG A 449 5.04 -37.75 -31.36
#